data_f6a7edcc87a35c403177dcf4245649ec
#
_entry.id   f6a7edcc87a35c403177dcf4245649ec
#
_cell.length_a   1.000
_cell.length_b   1.000
_cell.length_c   1.000
_cell.angle_alpha   90.00
_cell.angle_beta   90.00
_cell.angle_gamma   90.00
#
_symmetry.space_group_name_H-M   'P 1'
#
loop_
_entity.id
_entity.type
_entity.pdbx_description
1 polymer ?
#
loop_
_entity_poly.entity_id
_entity_poly.type
_entity_poly.pdbx_seq_one_letter_code
_entity_poly.pdbx_strand_id
1 'polypeptide(L)'
;SHAADGYARATGKVGVCLATSGPGATNLVTGIATAYMDSVPMVAITANVGRPLLGRDSFQEVDIAGIVMPVTKYSFIVKNIEDLADTLRRAFYIAKSGRPGPVLVDVPKDITGMKYEYEPCHPATVNREIKNIRKEDMDQALEMIREAKKPFIFVGGGCVISGADQEVRELAHRIQAPVCDTLMGKGTFPGEDPLYTGMVGMHGTKTSDLGVTECDLLIVLGARFSDRVTGNTKTFAHNAKILQIDVDAAEINKNIKVDASVIGDVKEVLKRLLEEVPEKEHPEWIAHIQELKAKYPLNYDHTQLTGPYIIEKLYELTNGDAIISTDVGQHQMWAAPVSYTHLRAHETTL
;
A
#
# COMPACT_ATOMS: atom_id res chain seq x y z
N SER A 1 14.44 12.39 -3.61
CA SER A 1 13.73 11.12 -3.44
C SER A 1 12.26 11.31 -3.10
N HIS A 2 11.88 12.23 -2.17
CA HIS A 2 10.49 12.49 -1.82
C HIS A 2 9.63 13.01 -2.99
N ALA A 3 10.20 13.84 -3.88
CA ALA A 3 9.49 14.28 -5.09
C ALA A 3 9.21 13.10 -6.06
N ALA A 4 10.15 12.17 -6.19
CA ALA A 4 9.97 10.97 -7.00
C ALA A 4 8.92 10.03 -6.37
N ASP A 5 8.89 9.92 -5.04
CA ASP A 5 7.88 9.17 -4.29
C ASP A 5 6.47 9.76 -4.53
N GLY A 6 6.31 11.07 -4.32
CA GLY A 6 5.05 11.77 -4.59
C GLY A 6 4.59 11.64 -6.04
N TYR A 7 5.51 11.75 -7.01
CA TYR A 7 5.19 11.52 -8.42
C TYR A 7 4.66 10.11 -8.68
N ALA A 8 5.31 9.10 -8.08
CA ALA A 8 4.89 7.71 -8.27
C ALA A 8 3.49 7.46 -7.69
N ARG A 9 3.20 8.00 -6.50
CA ARG A 9 1.88 7.89 -5.84
C ARG A 9 0.78 8.58 -6.66
N ALA A 10 1.04 9.83 -7.11
CA ALA A 10 0.06 10.60 -7.84
C ALA A 10 -0.23 10.09 -9.25
N THR A 11 0.73 9.42 -9.90
CA THR A 11 0.62 9.03 -11.31
C THR A 11 0.50 7.52 -11.55
N GLY A 12 0.78 6.70 -10.54
CA GLY A 12 0.91 5.24 -10.70
C GLY A 12 2.13 4.82 -11.56
N LYS A 13 3.02 5.75 -11.92
CA LYS A 13 4.23 5.50 -12.70
C LYS A 13 5.44 5.34 -11.79
N VAL A 14 6.57 4.88 -12.33
CA VAL A 14 7.83 4.80 -11.57
C VAL A 14 8.38 6.21 -11.36
N GLY A 15 8.60 6.58 -10.10
CA GLY A 15 9.35 7.79 -9.76
C GLY A 15 10.84 7.62 -10.04
N VAL A 16 11.50 8.66 -10.51
CA VAL A 16 12.95 8.63 -10.78
C VAL A 16 13.62 9.78 -10.06
N CYS A 17 14.69 9.49 -9.33
CA CYS A 17 15.56 10.50 -8.78
C CYS A 17 17.02 10.20 -9.14
N LEU A 18 17.82 11.27 -9.23
CA LEU A 18 19.24 11.19 -9.56
C LEU A 18 20.04 12.04 -8.58
N ALA A 19 21.15 11.49 -8.08
CA ALA A 19 22.06 12.19 -7.19
C ALA A 19 23.53 11.88 -7.50
N THR A 20 24.41 12.81 -7.10
CA THR A 20 25.85 12.60 -7.16
C THR A 20 26.30 11.57 -6.12
N SER A 21 27.56 11.15 -6.19
CA SER A 21 28.20 10.22 -5.25
C SER A 21 28.28 10.75 -3.82
N GLY A 22 28.62 9.87 -2.90
CA GLY A 22 28.85 10.21 -1.49
C GLY A 22 27.63 10.83 -0.83
N PRO A 23 27.70 12.05 -0.30
CA PRO A 23 26.61 12.69 0.44
C PRO A 23 25.36 12.90 -0.41
N GLY A 24 25.48 13.08 -1.72
CA GLY A 24 24.31 13.16 -2.61
C GLY A 24 23.52 11.84 -2.63
N ALA A 25 24.20 10.72 -2.75
CA ALA A 25 23.61 9.41 -2.72
C ALA A 25 23.01 9.06 -1.35
N THR A 26 23.75 9.32 -0.25
CA THR A 26 23.27 9.02 1.11
C THR A 26 22.05 9.84 1.50
N ASN A 27 21.89 11.06 0.99
CA ASN A 27 20.70 11.88 1.22
C ASN A 27 19.42 11.31 0.59
N LEU A 28 19.53 10.36 -0.34
CA LEU A 28 18.36 9.67 -0.91
C LEU A 28 17.80 8.58 0.02
N VAL A 29 18.59 8.08 0.97
CA VAL A 29 18.29 6.86 1.75
C VAL A 29 16.95 6.95 2.48
N THR A 30 16.64 8.07 3.12
CA THR A 30 15.36 8.26 3.82
C THR A 30 14.18 8.09 2.87
N GLY A 31 14.19 8.75 1.70
CA GLY A 31 13.10 8.62 0.75
C GLY A 31 13.03 7.23 0.07
N ILE A 32 14.17 6.57 -0.13
CA ILE A 32 14.22 5.18 -0.61
C ILE A 32 13.59 4.25 0.44
N ALA A 33 13.91 4.41 1.71
CA ALA A 33 13.35 3.63 2.80
C ALA A 33 11.82 3.85 2.92
N THR A 34 11.36 5.10 2.79
CA THR A 34 9.93 5.43 2.76
C THR A 34 9.22 4.73 1.60
N ALA A 35 9.76 4.82 0.39
CA ALA A 35 9.21 4.16 -0.78
C ALA A 35 9.16 2.64 -0.64
N TYR A 36 10.18 2.04 0.00
CA TYR A 36 10.21 0.60 0.29
C TYR A 36 9.12 0.18 1.26
N MET A 37 8.99 0.92 2.36
CA MET A 37 7.98 0.61 3.39
C MET A 37 6.56 0.73 2.86
N ASP A 38 6.30 1.67 1.95
CA ASP A 38 4.96 1.92 1.40
C ASP A 38 4.73 1.27 0.03
N SER A 39 5.68 0.46 -0.43
CA SER A 39 5.56 -0.25 -1.72
C SER A 39 5.42 0.67 -2.92
N VAL A 40 6.18 1.79 -2.93
CA VAL A 40 6.17 2.79 -4.00
C VAL A 40 7.24 2.46 -5.04
N PRO A 41 6.90 2.33 -6.33
CA PRO A 41 7.86 2.03 -7.37
C PRO A 41 8.77 3.24 -7.65
N MET A 42 10.08 3.08 -7.41
CA MET A 42 11.06 4.13 -7.60
C MET A 42 12.35 3.56 -8.22
N VAL A 43 12.99 4.32 -9.10
CA VAL A 43 14.36 4.07 -9.56
C VAL A 43 15.23 5.23 -9.10
N ALA A 44 16.16 4.92 -8.18
CA ALA A 44 17.16 5.86 -7.71
C ALA A 44 18.45 5.63 -8.49
N ILE A 45 18.92 6.66 -9.20
CA ILE A 45 20.16 6.61 -9.97
C ILE A 45 21.20 7.43 -9.20
N THR A 46 22.30 6.76 -8.80
CA THR A 46 23.41 7.42 -8.12
C THR A 46 24.65 7.42 -9.00
N ALA A 47 25.42 8.50 -8.92
CA ALA A 47 26.75 8.48 -9.47
C ALA A 47 27.75 7.89 -8.44
N ASN A 48 28.86 7.34 -8.93
CA ASN A 48 29.97 6.91 -8.08
C ASN A 48 31.31 7.37 -8.66
N VAL A 49 32.39 7.17 -7.89
CA VAL A 49 33.75 7.36 -8.38
C VAL A 49 34.03 6.42 -9.56
N GLY A 50 35.08 6.68 -10.34
CA GLY A 50 35.46 5.76 -11.43
C GLY A 50 35.81 4.38 -10.91
N ARG A 51 35.52 3.32 -11.68
CA ARG A 51 35.72 1.90 -11.33
C ARG A 51 37.08 1.58 -10.68
N PRO A 52 38.23 2.15 -11.11
CA PRO A 52 39.53 1.89 -10.47
C PRO A 52 39.66 2.41 -9.04
N LEU A 53 38.76 3.31 -8.62
CA LEU A 53 38.74 3.95 -7.31
C LEU A 53 37.73 3.34 -6.35
N LEU A 54 36.85 2.44 -6.82
CA LEU A 54 35.86 1.77 -5.98
C LEU A 54 36.54 0.89 -4.91
N GLY A 55 36.08 1.02 -3.66
CA GLY A 55 36.62 0.29 -2.50
C GLY A 55 37.97 0.81 -2.01
N ARG A 56 38.31 2.10 -2.29
CA ARG A 56 39.60 2.70 -1.92
C ARG A 56 39.46 3.94 -1.04
N ASP A 57 38.30 4.15 -0.43
CA ASP A 57 38.01 5.34 0.40
C ASP A 57 38.30 6.67 -0.31
N SER A 58 38.00 6.70 -1.63
CA SER A 58 38.20 7.85 -2.47
C SER A 58 37.26 9.00 -2.07
N PHE A 59 37.61 10.26 -2.47
CA PHE A 59 36.79 11.42 -2.17
C PHE A 59 35.33 11.24 -2.65
N GLN A 60 34.38 11.37 -1.73
CA GLN A 60 32.94 11.14 -1.95
C GLN A 60 32.58 9.72 -2.44
N GLU A 61 33.41 8.76 -2.20
CA GLU A 61 33.04 7.36 -2.37
C GLU A 61 32.18 6.91 -1.21
N VAL A 62 31.15 6.11 -1.51
CA VAL A 62 30.33 5.40 -0.53
C VAL A 62 29.76 4.14 -1.18
N ASP A 63 29.71 3.05 -0.44
CA ASP A 63 29.00 1.85 -0.87
C ASP A 63 27.47 2.06 -0.69
N ILE A 64 26.91 2.85 -1.58
CA ILE A 64 25.46 3.15 -1.52
C ILE A 64 24.63 1.90 -1.77
N ALA A 65 25.09 0.96 -2.60
CA ALA A 65 24.39 -0.29 -2.86
C ALA A 65 24.27 -1.14 -1.57
N GLY A 66 25.36 -1.21 -0.79
CA GLY A 66 25.34 -1.88 0.53
C GLY A 66 24.44 -1.16 1.54
N ILE A 67 24.50 0.18 1.59
CA ILE A 67 23.67 0.98 2.52
C ILE A 67 22.17 0.78 2.27
N VAL A 68 21.72 0.78 1.01
CA VAL A 68 20.29 0.67 0.69
C VAL A 68 19.81 -0.77 0.49
N MET A 69 20.68 -1.75 0.57
CA MET A 69 20.32 -3.17 0.36
C MET A 69 19.08 -3.61 1.15
N PRO A 70 18.93 -3.30 2.45
CA PRO A 70 17.76 -3.72 3.23
C PRO A 70 16.47 -2.95 2.91
N VAL A 71 16.56 -1.86 2.16
CA VAL A 71 15.42 -0.97 1.84
C VAL A 71 15.20 -0.78 0.34
N THR A 72 15.70 -1.73 -0.47
CA THR A 72 15.47 -1.78 -1.92
C THR A 72 15.05 -3.18 -2.35
N LYS A 73 14.33 -3.28 -3.45
CA LYS A 73 14.06 -4.57 -4.09
C LYS A 73 15.28 -5.15 -4.76
N TYR A 74 16.12 -4.28 -5.30
CA TYR A 74 17.38 -4.64 -5.94
C TYR A 74 18.32 -3.43 -6.03
N SER A 75 19.63 -3.69 -6.09
CA SER A 75 20.67 -2.69 -6.30
C SER A 75 21.61 -3.14 -7.40
N PHE A 76 21.86 -2.27 -8.37
CA PHE A 76 22.79 -2.50 -9.46
C PHE A 76 24.00 -1.58 -9.33
N ILE A 77 25.19 -2.08 -9.66
CA ILE A 77 26.38 -1.28 -9.97
C ILE A 77 26.73 -1.56 -11.43
N VAL A 78 26.68 -0.53 -12.28
CA VAL A 78 26.97 -0.66 -13.71
C VAL A 78 28.46 -0.78 -13.91
N LYS A 79 28.94 -1.93 -14.41
CA LYS A 79 30.37 -2.17 -14.61
C LYS A 79 30.86 -1.95 -16.05
N ASN A 80 29.95 -2.07 -17.03
CA ASN A 80 30.25 -1.87 -18.43
C ASN A 80 29.21 -0.97 -19.08
N ILE A 81 29.60 -0.19 -20.09
CA ILE A 81 28.68 0.74 -20.76
C ILE A 81 27.59 -0.01 -21.53
N GLU A 82 27.91 -1.19 -22.06
CA GLU A 82 26.99 -2.06 -22.79
C GLU A 82 25.81 -2.52 -21.94
N ASP A 83 26.03 -2.64 -20.63
CA ASP A 83 25.01 -3.11 -19.68
C ASP A 83 24.08 -1.99 -19.20
N LEU A 84 24.43 -0.70 -19.41
CA LEU A 84 23.73 0.43 -18.81
C LEU A 84 22.24 0.48 -19.20
N ALA A 85 21.96 0.38 -20.48
CA ALA A 85 20.59 0.48 -21.00
C ALA A 85 19.71 -0.68 -20.50
N ASP A 86 20.24 -1.91 -20.51
CA ASP A 86 19.51 -3.08 -20.02
C ASP A 86 19.33 -3.05 -18.50
N THR A 87 20.33 -2.61 -17.76
CA THR A 87 20.26 -2.42 -16.32
C THR A 87 19.13 -1.44 -15.95
N LEU A 88 19.02 -0.32 -16.65
CA LEU A 88 17.92 0.64 -16.44
C LEU A 88 16.56 -0.02 -16.75
N ARG A 89 16.40 -0.72 -17.87
CA ARG A 89 15.14 -1.41 -18.17
C ARG A 89 14.76 -2.42 -17.08
N ARG A 90 15.73 -3.22 -16.64
CA ARG A 90 15.53 -4.17 -15.55
C ARG A 90 15.15 -3.48 -14.24
N ALA A 91 15.78 -2.35 -13.92
CA ALA A 91 15.43 -1.56 -12.73
C ALA A 91 13.97 -1.11 -12.75
N PHE A 92 13.50 -0.55 -13.87
CA PHE A 92 12.09 -0.18 -14.04
C PHE A 92 11.13 -1.38 -13.97
N TYR A 93 11.53 -2.51 -14.55
CA TYR A 93 10.74 -3.74 -14.49
C TYR A 93 10.61 -4.24 -13.05
N ILE A 94 11.74 -4.35 -12.32
CA ILE A 94 11.77 -4.83 -10.94
C ILE A 94 10.98 -3.89 -10.02
N ALA A 95 11.13 -2.57 -10.20
CA ALA A 95 10.41 -1.59 -9.38
C ALA A 95 8.89 -1.79 -9.44
N LYS A 96 8.34 -2.19 -10.59
CA LYS A 96 6.89 -2.40 -10.80
C LYS A 96 6.39 -3.81 -10.53
N SER A 97 7.25 -4.83 -10.64
CA SER A 97 6.84 -6.24 -10.59
C SER A 97 6.44 -6.68 -9.19
N GLY A 98 5.42 -7.55 -9.08
CA GLY A 98 4.92 -8.07 -7.81
C GLY A 98 4.54 -6.93 -6.86
N ARG A 99 4.98 -7.00 -5.59
CA ARG A 99 4.92 -5.85 -4.67
C ARG A 99 5.86 -4.76 -5.19
N PRO A 100 5.37 -3.55 -5.53
CA PRO A 100 6.23 -2.47 -6.01
C PRO A 100 7.25 -2.01 -4.96
N GLY A 101 8.30 -1.34 -5.40
CA GLY A 101 9.29 -0.81 -4.47
C GLY A 101 10.51 -0.21 -5.18
N PRO A 102 11.44 0.42 -4.44
CA PRO A 102 12.59 1.10 -4.98
C PRO A 102 13.67 0.13 -5.48
N VAL A 103 14.36 0.58 -6.52
CA VAL A 103 15.57 -0.06 -7.08
C VAL A 103 16.65 0.99 -7.22
N LEU A 104 17.87 0.66 -6.81
CA LEU A 104 19.04 1.51 -6.99
C LEU A 104 19.81 1.12 -8.25
N VAL A 105 20.29 2.11 -8.99
CA VAL A 105 21.27 1.94 -10.10
C VAL A 105 22.43 2.88 -9.85
N ASP A 106 23.57 2.34 -9.43
CA ASP A 106 24.80 3.08 -9.18
C ASP A 106 25.69 3.06 -10.42
N VAL A 107 26.05 4.26 -10.92
CA VAL A 107 26.76 4.42 -12.20
C VAL A 107 28.12 5.09 -11.96
N PRO A 108 29.25 4.36 -12.10
CA PRO A 108 30.58 4.92 -11.99
C PRO A 108 30.86 6.02 -13.02
N LYS A 109 31.63 7.04 -12.61
CA LYS A 109 31.94 8.23 -13.41
C LYS A 109 32.55 7.91 -14.78
N ASP A 110 33.44 6.95 -14.84
CA ASP A 110 34.10 6.55 -16.11
C ASP A 110 33.11 5.92 -17.10
N ILE A 111 32.07 5.21 -16.62
CA ILE A 111 30.98 4.71 -17.46
C ILE A 111 30.19 5.87 -18.08
N THR A 112 29.86 6.92 -17.30
CA THR A 112 29.11 8.06 -17.84
C THR A 112 29.88 8.88 -18.88
N GLY A 113 31.20 8.75 -18.92
CA GLY A 113 32.06 9.41 -19.90
C GLY A 113 32.31 8.61 -21.20
N MET A 114 31.87 7.35 -21.24
CA MET A 114 32.05 6.48 -22.41
C MET A 114 31.06 6.80 -23.52
N LYS A 115 31.47 6.49 -24.77
CA LYS A 115 30.56 6.50 -25.93
C LYS A 115 30.17 5.08 -26.25
N TYR A 116 28.91 4.87 -26.55
CA TYR A 116 28.35 3.57 -26.92
C TYR A 116 27.30 3.73 -28.01
N GLU A 117 27.30 2.83 -28.98
CA GLU A 117 26.30 2.82 -30.04
C GLU A 117 25.04 2.11 -29.50
N TYR A 118 24.01 2.89 -29.24
CA TYR A 118 22.79 2.44 -28.58
C TYR A 118 21.70 2.11 -29.60
N GLU A 119 21.20 0.88 -29.55
CA GLU A 119 20.02 0.46 -30.30
C GLU A 119 18.76 0.58 -29.42
N PRO A 120 17.79 1.44 -29.80
CA PRO A 120 16.53 1.53 -29.07
C PRO A 120 15.75 0.22 -29.12
N CYS A 121 15.27 -0.24 -27.99
CA CYS A 121 14.34 -1.35 -27.94
C CYS A 121 13.13 -0.98 -27.07
N HIS A 122 11.98 -1.61 -27.36
CA HIS A 122 10.79 -1.41 -26.53
C HIS A 122 10.97 -2.10 -25.18
N PRO A 123 10.67 -1.42 -24.04
CA PRO A 123 10.71 -2.07 -22.75
C PRO A 123 9.65 -3.17 -22.67
N ALA A 124 9.97 -4.25 -21.97
CA ALA A 124 9.02 -5.32 -21.69
C ALA A 124 7.84 -4.79 -20.89
N THR A 125 6.63 -5.18 -21.27
CA THR A 125 5.43 -4.89 -20.50
C THR A 125 5.48 -5.62 -19.18
N VAL A 126 5.31 -4.90 -18.06
CA VAL A 126 5.23 -5.51 -16.74
C VAL A 126 3.78 -5.95 -16.53
N ASN A 127 3.55 -7.25 -16.66
CA ASN A 127 2.31 -7.84 -16.21
C ASN A 127 2.42 -8.09 -14.71
N ARG A 128 1.53 -7.47 -13.93
CA ARG A 128 1.39 -7.74 -12.49
C ARG A 128 0.66 -9.06 -12.23
N GLU A 129 0.12 -9.68 -13.27
CA GLU A 129 -0.56 -10.97 -13.17
C GLU A 129 0.38 -12.02 -12.57
N ILE A 130 0.03 -12.46 -11.37
CA ILE A 130 0.56 -13.71 -10.84
C ILE A 130 -0.17 -14.82 -11.58
N LYS A 131 0.51 -15.40 -12.58
CA LYS A 131 -0.08 -16.43 -13.46
C LYS A 131 -0.56 -17.68 -12.72
N ASN A 132 -0.17 -17.85 -11.46
CA ASN A 132 -0.37 -19.09 -10.70
C ASN A 132 -1.12 -18.83 -9.38
N ILE A 133 -2.29 -18.18 -9.43
CA ILE A 133 -3.23 -18.25 -8.31
C ILE A 133 -3.69 -19.70 -8.21
N ARG A 134 -3.42 -20.34 -7.09
CA ARG A 134 -3.71 -21.77 -6.89
C ARG A 134 -5.22 -21.97 -6.73
N LYS A 135 -5.74 -22.96 -7.40
CA LYS A 135 -7.18 -23.26 -7.33
C LYS A 135 -7.58 -23.65 -5.91
N GLU A 136 -6.77 -24.45 -5.23
CA GLU A 136 -7.04 -24.90 -3.87
C GLU A 136 -7.17 -23.73 -2.88
N ASP A 137 -6.34 -22.68 -3.02
CA ASP A 137 -6.40 -21.49 -2.21
C ASP A 137 -7.70 -20.70 -2.49
N MET A 138 -8.11 -20.64 -3.75
CA MET A 138 -9.38 -20.02 -4.16
C MET A 138 -10.59 -20.78 -3.62
N ASP A 139 -10.59 -22.11 -3.75
CA ASP A 139 -11.67 -22.96 -3.25
C ASP A 139 -11.82 -22.81 -1.73
N GLN A 140 -10.71 -22.77 -0.98
CA GLN A 140 -10.72 -22.53 0.46
C GLN A 140 -11.25 -21.13 0.82
N ALA A 141 -10.84 -20.09 0.09
CA ALA A 141 -11.34 -18.73 0.29
C ALA A 141 -12.88 -18.66 0.07
N LEU A 142 -13.38 -19.30 -0.99
CA LEU A 142 -14.80 -19.37 -1.30
C LEU A 142 -15.59 -20.10 -0.20
N GLU A 143 -15.06 -21.21 0.32
CA GLU A 143 -15.70 -21.96 1.40
C GLU A 143 -15.81 -21.10 2.67
N MET A 144 -14.74 -20.43 3.07
CA MET A 144 -14.75 -19.53 4.23
C MET A 144 -15.78 -18.41 4.07
N ILE A 145 -15.87 -17.79 2.88
CA ILE A 145 -16.88 -16.76 2.60
C ILE A 145 -18.29 -17.32 2.65
N ARG A 146 -18.52 -18.56 2.14
CA ARG A 146 -19.83 -19.22 2.19
C ARG A 146 -20.28 -19.56 3.61
N GLU A 147 -19.37 -19.93 4.50
CA GLU A 147 -19.68 -20.29 5.89
C GLU A 147 -19.91 -19.08 6.80
N ALA A 148 -19.32 -17.92 6.49
CA ALA A 148 -19.35 -16.74 7.32
C ALA A 148 -20.80 -16.26 7.60
N LYS A 149 -21.04 -15.86 8.86
CA LYS A 149 -22.28 -15.23 9.35
C LYS A 149 -22.08 -13.76 9.72
N LYS A 150 -20.85 -13.39 10.05
CA LYS A 150 -20.43 -12.04 10.41
C LYS A 150 -19.18 -11.65 9.65
N PRO A 151 -19.21 -11.64 8.29
CA PRO A 151 -18.04 -11.29 7.51
C PRO A 151 -17.69 -9.82 7.71
N PHE A 152 -16.38 -9.50 7.69
CA PHE A 152 -15.87 -8.15 7.78
C PHE A 152 -14.68 -8.00 6.81
N ILE A 153 -14.64 -6.94 6.04
CA ILE A 153 -13.58 -6.69 5.05
C ILE A 153 -12.63 -5.64 5.58
N PHE A 154 -11.34 -5.95 5.54
CA PHE A 154 -10.26 -5.05 5.95
C PHE A 154 -9.38 -4.71 4.75
N VAL A 155 -9.41 -3.44 4.33
CA VAL A 155 -8.78 -2.93 3.11
C VAL A 155 -7.45 -2.25 3.42
N GLY A 156 -6.38 -2.67 2.75
CA GLY A 156 -5.06 -2.05 2.83
C GLY A 156 -4.62 -1.36 1.54
N GLY A 157 -3.39 -0.82 1.57
CA GLY A 157 -2.79 -0.11 0.43
C GLY A 157 -2.64 -0.95 -0.84
N GLY A 158 -2.62 -2.28 -0.73
CA GLY A 158 -2.59 -3.18 -1.88
C GLY A 158 -3.82 -3.04 -2.78
N CYS A 159 -5.00 -2.73 -2.22
CA CYS A 159 -6.21 -2.46 -3.01
C CYS A 159 -6.06 -1.20 -3.86
N VAL A 160 -5.49 -0.14 -3.28
CA VAL A 160 -5.19 1.11 -3.97
C VAL A 160 -4.20 0.86 -5.13
N ILE A 161 -3.10 0.16 -4.84
CA ILE A 161 -2.04 -0.13 -5.82
C ILE A 161 -2.56 -0.97 -6.99
N SER A 162 -3.48 -1.92 -6.72
CA SER A 162 -4.07 -2.76 -7.76
C SER A 162 -5.26 -2.11 -8.47
N GLY A 163 -5.82 -1.01 -7.94
CA GLY A 163 -7.03 -0.37 -8.46
C GLY A 163 -8.26 -1.27 -8.33
N ALA A 164 -8.42 -1.92 -7.18
CA ALA A 164 -9.46 -2.93 -6.90
C ALA A 164 -10.74 -2.34 -6.29
N ASP A 165 -10.95 -1.04 -6.38
CA ASP A 165 -12.05 -0.30 -5.76
C ASP A 165 -13.44 -0.85 -6.13
N GLN A 166 -13.65 -1.14 -7.41
CA GLN A 166 -14.93 -1.69 -7.90
C GLN A 166 -15.16 -3.11 -7.39
N GLU A 167 -14.14 -3.96 -7.45
CA GLU A 167 -14.23 -5.36 -7.03
C GLU A 167 -14.42 -5.48 -5.51
N VAL A 168 -13.75 -4.60 -4.72
CA VAL A 168 -13.97 -4.54 -3.26
C VAL A 168 -15.40 -4.12 -2.94
N ARG A 169 -15.92 -3.12 -3.63
CA ARG A 169 -17.29 -2.65 -3.44
C ARG A 169 -18.30 -3.73 -3.82
N GLU A 170 -18.11 -4.37 -4.96
CA GLU A 170 -18.98 -5.45 -5.41
C GLU A 170 -18.98 -6.62 -4.42
N LEU A 171 -17.81 -7.06 -3.94
CA LEU A 171 -17.73 -8.11 -2.93
C LEU A 171 -18.47 -7.71 -1.65
N ALA A 172 -18.22 -6.53 -1.12
CA ALA A 172 -18.82 -6.05 0.11
C ALA A 172 -20.36 -6.04 0.06
N HIS A 173 -20.94 -5.55 -1.03
CA HIS A 173 -22.38 -5.54 -1.22
C HIS A 173 -22.96 -6.94 -1.48
N ARG A 174 -22.27 -7.76 -2.26
CA ARG A 174 -22.71 -9.11 -2.60
C ARG A 174 -22.83 -10.01 -1.37
N ILE A 175 -21.91 -9.87 -0.41
CA ILE A 175 -21.96 -10.67 0.82
C ILE A 175 -22.40 -9.86 2.05
N GLN A 176 -22.91 -8.65 1.87
CA GLN A 176 -23.29 -7.72 2.95
C GLN A 176 -22.26 -7.67 4.09
N ALA A 177 -20.98 -7.45 3.73
CA ALA A 177 -19.90 -7.34 4.68
C ALA A 177 -19.54 -5.88 4.95
N PRO A 178 -19.52 -5.42 6.21
CA PRO A 178 -18.96 -4.13 6.57
C PRO A 178 -17.48 -4.03 6.20
N VAL A 179 -17.02 -2.80 5.91
CA VAL A 179 -15.68 -2.53 5.40
C VAL A 179 -14.97 -1.52 6.30
N CYS A 180 -13.76 -1.85 6.71
CA CYS A 180 -12.82 -0.89 7.29
C CYS A 180 -11.54 -0.80 6.45
N ASP A 181 -10.79 0.28 6.65
CA ASP A 181 -9.54 0.49 5.94
C ASP A 181 -8.35 0.79 6.87
N THR A 182 -7.15 0.70 6.30
CA THR A 182 -5.96 1.37 6.84
C THR A 182 -5.86 2.77 6.28
N LEU A 183 -4.95 3.60 6.84
CA LEU A 183 -4.63 4.90 6.26
C LEU A 183 -4.23 4.77 4.78
N MET A 184 -3.44 3.74 4.42
CA MET A 184 -3.00 3.47 3.05
C MET A 184 -4.08 2.84 2.16
N GLY A 185 -5.14 2.31 2.74
CA GLY A 185 -6.29 1.74 2.03
C GLY A 185 -7.39 2.74 1.73
N LYS A 186 -7.29 3.97 2.29
CA LYS A 186 -8.30 5.02 2.07
C LYS A 186 -8.51 5.33 0.59
N GLY A 187 -9.77 5.62 0.26
CA GLY A 187 -10.19 5.88 -1.11
C GLY A 187 -10.53 4.62 -1.93
N THR A 188 -10.22 3.42 -1.44
CA THR A 188 -10.66 2.18 -2.10
C THR A 188 -12.17 1.95 -1.93
N PHE A 189 -12.73 2.30 -0.77
CA PHE A 189 -14.15 2.12 -0.48
C PHE A 189 -14.80 3.47 -0.15
N PRO A 190 -15.98 3.79 -0.71
CA PRO A 190 -16.61 5.09 -0.49
C PRO A 190 -16.97 5.32 0.98
N GLY A 191 -16.59 6.47 1.52
CA GLY A 191 -16.86 6.81 2.93
C GLY A 191 -18.35 7.02 3.24
N GLU A 192 -19.16 7.35 2.25
CA GLU A 192 -20.62 7.53 2.37
C GLU A 192 -21.39 6.21 2.27
N ASP A 193 -20.73 5.14 1.86
CA ASP A 193 -21.39 3.83 1.75
C ASP A 193 -21.82 3.34 3.15
N PRO A 194 -23.06 2.86 3.33
CA PRO A 194 -23.56 2.40 4.64
C PRO A 194 -22.73 1.24 5.22
N LEU A 195 -22.05 0.45 4.39
CA LEU A 195 -21.16 -0.63 4.84
C LEU A 195 -19.81 -0.12 5.34
N TYR A 196 -19.39 1.10 5.02
CA TYR A 196 -18.13 1.65 5.49
C TYR A 196 -18.18 1.98 6.98
N THR A 197 -17.20 1.50 7.75
CA THR A 197 -17.14 1.69 9.21
C THR A 197 -16.03 2.63 9.65
N GLY A 198 -15.17 3.06 8.74
CA GLY A 198 -14.03 3.92 9.02
C GLY A 198 -12.72 3.17 9.09
N MET A 199 -11.67 3.86 9.52
CA MET A 199 -10.34 3.29 9.68
C MET A 199 -10.30 2.37 10.90
N VAL A 200 -9.46 1.33 10.86
CA VAL A 200 -9.22 0.40 11.97
C VAL A 200 -7.86 0.65 12.63
N GLY A 201 -7.76 0.35 13.93
CA GLY A 201 -6.52 0.39 14.71
C GLY A 201 -6.44 1.56 15.68
N MET A 202 -5.23 1.91 16.12
CA MET A 202 -4.95 2.89 17.18
C MET A 202 -5.65 4.25 16.99
N HIS A 203 -5.86 4.67 15.75
CA HIS A 203 -6.53 5.91 15.36
C HIS A 203 -7.81 5.64 14.57
N GLY A 204 -8.31 4.40 14.67
CA GLY A 204 -9.51 3.96 14.00
C GLY A 204 -10.80 4.41 14.70
N THR A 205 -11.92 4.11 14.06
CA THR A 205 -13.24 4.27 14.68
C THR A 205 -13.51 3.14 15.64
N LYS A 206 -14.24 3.43 16.70
CA LYS A 206 -14.67 2.41 17.67
C LYS A 206 -15.52 1.32 17.01
N THR A 207 -16.28 1.67 15.99
CA THR A 207 -17.10 0.73 15.19
C THR A 207 -16.22 -0.26 14.44
N SER A 208 -15.16 0.20 13.76
CA SER A 208 -14.23 -0.69 13.04
C SER A 208 -13.51 -1.63 13.98
N ASP A 209 -13.00 -1.14 15.11
CA ASP A 209 -12.29 -1.95 16.10
C ASP A 209 -13.18 -3.03 16.73
N LEU A 210 -14.42 -2.68 17.05
CA LEU A 210 -15.41 -3.64 17.56
C LEU A 210 -15.82 -4.63 16.46
N GLY A 211 -16.08 -4.15 15.24
CA GLY A 211 -16.43 -5.00 14.10
C GLY A 211 -15.37 -6.07 13.82
N VAL A 212 -14.10 -5.69 13.80
CA VAL A 212 -12.97 -6.63 13.65
C VAL A 212 -12.88 -7.61 14.83
N THR A 213 -13.23 -7.18 16.03
CA THR A 213 -13.19 -8.05 17.22
C THR A 213 -14.34 -9.06 17.26
N GLU A 214 -15.52 -8.69 16.75
CA GLU A 214 -16.77 -9.45 16.86
C GLU A 214 -17.12 -10.25 15.61
N CYS A 215 -16.43 -10.02 14.48
CA CYS A 215 -16.66 -10.79 13.25
C CYS A 215 -16.24 -12.26 13.42
N ASP A 216 -16.79 -13.13 12.57
CA ASP A 216 -16.41 -14.55 12.48
C ASP A 216 -15.49 -14.84 11.30
N LEU A 217 -15.45 -13.94 10.30
CA LEU A 217 -14.52 -13.96 9.17
C LEU A 217 -13.98 -12.55 8.89
N LEU A 218 -12.66 -12.39 8.99
CA LEU A 218 -11.96 -11.19 8.56
C LEU A 218 -11.29 -11.42 7.20
N ILE A 219 -11.79 -10.75 6.17
CA ILE A 219 -11.25 -10.80 4.81
C ILE A 219 -10.27 -9.64 4.65
N VAL A 220 -8.98 -9.92 4.56
CA VAL A 220 -7.90 -8.94 4.54
C VAL A 220 -7.37 -8.78 3.12
N LEU A 221 -7.50 -7.60 2.58
CA LEU A 221 -7.19 -7.28 1.19
C LEU A 221 -5.99 -6.34 1.11
N GLY A 222 -4.80 -6.86 0.74
CA GLY A 222 -3.59 -6.07 0.54
C GLY A 222 -3.15 -5.28 1.77
N ALA A 223 -3.26 -5.86 2.96
CA ALA A 223 -2.86 -5.25 4.23
C ALA A 223 -1.85 -6.12 4.99
N ARG A 224 -0.83 -5.45 5.59
CA ARG A 224 0.33 -6.11 6.21
C ARG A 224 0.21 -6.36 7.72
N PHE A 225 -0.92 -6.11 8.33
CA PHE A 225 -1.09 -6.20 9.78
C PHE A 225 -0.04 -5.42 10.57
N SER A 226 0.08 -4.11 10.26
CA SER A 226 0.95 -3.19 11.02
C SER A 226 0.56 -3.15 12.50
N ASP A 227 1.56 -2.94 13.38
CA ASP A 227 1.36 -2.75 14.82
C ASP A 227 0.38 -1.63 15.17
N ARG A 228 0.32 -0.59 14.33
CA ARG A 228 -0.64 0.54 14.47
C ARG A 228 -2.08 0.10 14.26
N VAL A 229 -2.29 -0.96 13.51
CA VAL A 229 -3.61 -1.55 13.23
C VAL A 229 -3.94 -2.65 14.23
N THR A 230 -3.01 -3.58 14.44
CA THR A 230 -3.27 -4.77 15.24
C THR A 230 -3.17 -4.53 16.75
N GLY A 231 -2.39 -3.53 17.17
CA GLY A 231 -2.06 -3.36 18.57
C GLY A 231 -1.50 -4.66 19.17
N ASN A 232 -2.23 -5.27 20.09
CA ASN A 232 -1.85 -6.56 20.64
C ASN A 232 -2.26 -7.71 19.71
N THR A 233 -1.30 -8.30 19.03
CA THR A 233 -1.52 -9.39 18.06
C THR A 233 -2.20 -10.62 18.65
N LYS A 234 -2.13 -10.84 19.97
CA LYS A 234 -2.77 -11.99 20.64
C LYS A 234 -4.29 -11.83 20.77
N THR A 235 -4.78 -10.60 20.73
CA THR A 235 -6.20 -10.29 20.92
C THR A 235 -6.86 -9.74 19.65
N PHE A 236 -6.07 -9.45 18.61
CA PHE A 236 -6.57 -8.95 17.33
C PHE A 236 -7.40 -10.03 16.63
N ALA A 237 -8.65 -9.72 16.30
CA ALA A 237 -9.58 -10.58 15.56
C ALA A 237 -9.65 -12.04 16.10
N HIS A 238 -9.50 -12.22 17.41
CA HIS A 238 -9.32 -13.54 18.04
C HIS A 238 -10.53 -14.47 17.92
N ASN A 239 -11.70 -13.94 17.55
CA ASN A 239 -12.92 -14.71 17.31
C ASN A 239 -13.12 -15.06 15.82
N ALA A 240 -12.33 -14.48 14.93
CA ALA A 240 -12.50 -14.62 13.50
C ALA A 240 -11.54 -15.64 12.89
N LYS A 241 -12.00 -16.38 11.88
CA LYS A 241 -11.10 -16.93 10.86
C LYS A 241 -10.56 -15.78 10.01
N ILE A 242 -9.31 -15.85 9.59
CA ILE A 242 -8.66 -14.81 8.79
C ILE A 242 -8.30 -15.33 7.41
N LEU A 243 -8.87 -14.70 6.39
CA LEU A 243 -8.52 -14.90 4.98
C LEU A 243 -7.68 -13.71 4.51
N GLN A 244 -6.41 -13.93 4.13
CA GLN A 244 -5.54 -12.85 3.62
C GLN A 244 -5.31 -13.01 2.12
N ILE A 245 -5.53 -11.94 1.36
CA ILE A 245 -5.20 -11.82 -0.06
C ILE A 245 -4.09 -10.80 -0.20
N ASP A 246 -2.92 -11.23 -0.66
CA ASP A 246 -1.74 -10.37 -0.81
C ASP A 246 -0.88 -10.80 -2.00
N VAL A 247 -0.21 -9.85 -2.63
CA VAL A 247 0.72 -10.11 -3.73
C VAL A 247 2.08 -10.63 -3.22
N ASP A 248 2.39 -10.37 -1.95
CA ASP A 248 3.67 -10.70 -1.32
C ASP A 248 3.51 -11.89 -0.34
N ALA A 249 3.97 -13.05 -0.76
CA ALA A 249 3.95 -14.25 0.06
C ALA A 249 4.68 -14.08 1.42
N ALA A 250 5.65 -13.15 1.50
CA ALA A 250 6.41 -12.88 2.72
C ALA A 250 5.56 -12.17 3.81
N GLU A 251 4.44 -11.57 3.46
CA GLU A 251 3.52 -10.96 4.42
C GLU A 251 2.56 -11.96 5.07
N ILE A 252 2.40 -13.16 4.48
CA ILE A 252 1.52 -14.20 5.02
C ILE A 252 2.12 -14.81 6.30
N ASN A 253 1.31 -14.87 7.36
CA ASN A 253 1.71 -15.38 8.68
C ASN A 253 2.85 -14.62 9.36
N LYS A 254 3.21 -13.42 8.87
CA LYS A 254 4.33 -12.64 9.41
C LYS A 254 4.01 -12.02 10.78
N ASN A 255 2.90 -11.31 10.89
CA ASN A 255 2.49 -10.62 12.11
C ASN A 255 1.27 -11.29 12.77
N ILE A 256 0.33 -11.76 11.98
CA ILE A 256 -0.88 -12.47 12.40
C ILE A 256 -0.92 -13.81 11.66
N LYS A 257 -1.24 -14.87 12.39
CA LYS A 257 -1.48 -16.18 11.80
C LYS A 257 -2.84 -16.16 11.09
N VAL A 258 -2.86 -16.57 9.83
CA VAL A 258 -4.08 -16.62 9.02
C VAL A 258 -4.55 -18.06 8.82
N ASP A 259 -5.85 -18.25 8.61
CA ASP A 259 -6.46 -19.57 8.39
C ASP A 259 -6.38 -19.97 6.91
N ALA A 260 -6.49 -18.99 6.01
CA ALA A 260 -6.28 -19.18 4.58
C ALA A 260 -5.62 -17.96 3.94
N SER A 261 -4.96 -18.17 2.81
CA SER A 261 -4.37 -17.09 2.03
C SER A 261 -4.43 -17.35 0.54
N VAL A 262 -4.60 -16.27 -0.24
CA VAL A 262 -4.48 -16.30 -1.69
C VAL A 262 -3.36 -15.36 -2.11
N ILE A 263 -2.31 -15.90 -2.74
CA ILE A 263 -1.21 -15.09 -3.26
C ILE A 263 -1.55 -14.60 -4.65
N GLY A 264 -1.75 -13.28 -4.78
CA GLY A 264 -2.12 -12.67 -6.05
C GLY A 264 -2.35 -11.17 -5.95
N ASP A 265 -2.44 -10.51 -7.11
CA ASP A 265 -2.94 -9.15 -7.17
C ASP A 265 -4.40 -9.11 -6.69
N VAL A 266 -4.72 -8.18 -5.78
CA VAL A 266 -6.05 -8.12 -5.14
C VAL A 266 -7.16 -8.04 -6.17
N LYS A 267 -7.02 -7.20 -7.20
CA LYS A 267 -8.03 -7.04 -8.24
C LYS A 267 -8.28 -8.34 -9.01
N GLU A 268 -7.22 -9.02 -9.40
CA GLU A 268 -7.30 -10.26 -10.16
C GLU A 268 -7.89 -11.41 -9.32
N VAL A 269 -7.54 -11.48 -8.04
CA VAL A 269 -8.13 -12.47 -7.12
C VAL A 269 -9.61 -12.18 -6.91
N LEU A 270 -9.99 -10.92 -6.66
CA LEU A 270 -11.38 -10.55 -6.43
C LEU A 270 -12.25 -10.79 -7.66
N LYS A 271 -11.78 -10.50 -8.87
CA LYS A 271 -12.51 -10.81 -10.11
C LYS A 271 -12.90 -12.31 -10.17
N ARG A 272 -11.93 -13.19 -9.90
CA ARG A 272 -12.19 -14.64 -9.91
C ARG A 272 -13.12 -15.07 -8.79
N LEU A 273 -12.94 -14.52 -7.57
CA LEU A 273 -13.86 -14.81 -6.45
C LEU A 273 -15.30 -14.39 -6.78
N LEU A 274 -15.47 -13.23 -7.40
CA LEU A 274 -16.78 -12.70 -7.77
C LEU A 274 -17.52 -13.52 -8.82
N GLU A 275 -16.83 -14.35 -9.61
CA GLU A 275 -17.48 -15.30 -10.51
C GLU A 275 -18.24 -16.42 -9.77
N GLU A 276 -17.81 -16.75 -8.53
CA GLU A 276 -18.32 -17.91 -7.79
C GLU A 276 -18.94 -17.59 -6.42
N VAL A 277 -18.68 -16.38 -5.88
CA VAL A 277 -19.22 -15.95 -4.58
C VAL A 277 -20.73 -15.73 -4.71
N PRO A 278 -21.57 -16.43 -3.92
CA PRO A 278 -23.01 -16.23 -3.93
C PRO A 278 -23.40 -14.91 -3.26
N GLU A 279 -24.57 -14.40 -3.60
CA GLU A 279 -25.22 -13.36 -2.82
C GLU A 279 -25.58 -13.89 -1.43
N LYS A 280 -25.30 -13.08 -0.40
CA LYS A 280 -25.59 -13.42 1.00
C LYS A 280 -26.13 -12.21 1.72
N GLU A 281 -27.04 -12.46 2.63
CA GLU A 281 -27.60 -11.43 3.50
C GLU A 281 -27.25 -11.73 4.96
N HIS A 282 -26.87 -10.66 5.67
CA HIS A 282 -26.50 -10.70 7.09
C HIS A 282 -27.22 -9.59 7.87
N PRO A 283 -28.60 -9.54 7.86
CA PRO A 283 -29.34 -8.39 8.38
C PRO A 283 -29.10 -8.11 9.85
N GLU A 284 -28.96 -9.13 10.70
CA GLU A 284 -28.65 -8.95 12.12
C GLU A 284 -27.25 -8.37 12.34
N TRP A 285 -26.27 -8.83 11.54
CA TRP A 285 -24.90 -8.33 11.61
C TRP A 285 -24.82 -6.85 11.16
N ILE A 286 -25.47 -6.54 10.04
CA ILE A 286 -25.53 -5.16 9.54
C ILE A 286 -26.23 -4.24 10.54
N ALA A 287 -27.38 -4.67 11.12
CA ALA A 287 -28.08 -3.91 12.14
C ALA A 287 -27.19 -3.65 13.36
N HIS A 288 -26.47 -4.65 13.84
CA HIS A 288 -25.52 -4.50 14.93
C HIS A 288 -24.41 -3.48 14.62
N ILE A 289 -23.82 -3.52 13.42
CA ILE A 289 -22.82 -2.54 13.01
C ILE A 289 -23.41 -1.12 12.94
N GLN A 290 -24.65 -0.97 12.47
CA GLN A 290 -25.32 0.35 12.46
C GLN A 290 -25.60 0.85 13.89
N GLU A 291 -25.96 -0.02 14.82
CA GLU A 291 -26.08 0.32 16.24
C GLU A 291 -24.75 0.82 16.82
N LEU A 292 -23.63 0.15 16.49
CA LEU A 292 -22.29 0.58 16.91
C LEU A 292 -21.94 1.95 16.32
N LYS A 293 -22.25 2.21 15.05
CA LYS A 293 -22.04 3.53 14.42
C LYS A 293 -22.83 4.62 15.14
N ALA A 294 -24.08 4.36 15.47
CA ALA A 294 -24.94 5.30 16.18
C ALA A 294 -24.48 5.54 17.63
N LYS A 295 -23.96 4.49 18.28
CA LYS A 295 -23.51 4.55 19.68
C LYS A 295 -22.15 5.24 19.85
N TYR A 296 -21.28 5.13 18.86
CA TYR A 296 -19.91 5.63 18.91
C TYR A 296 -19.60 6.55 17.71
N PRO A 297 -20.38 7.65 17.54
CA PRO A 297 -20.06 8.62 16.49
C PRO A 297 -18.70 9.28 16.76
N LEU A 298 -18.06 9.75 15.71
CA LEU A 298 -16.93 10.67 15.86
C LEU A 298 -17.47 11.96 16.49
N ASN A 299 -17.00 12.27 17.68
CA ASN A 299 -17.48 13.44 18.44
C ASN A 299 -16.30 14.27 18.91
N TYR A 300 -16.37 15.57 18.68
CA TYR A 300 -15.40 16.56 19.14
C TYR A 300 -16.10 17.89 19.46
N ASP A 301 -15.44 18.75 20.23
CA ASP A 301 -16.00 20.00 20.70
C ASP A 301 -16.07 21.03 19.56
N HIS A 302 -17.29 21.40 19.17
CA HIS A 302 -17.58 22.44 18.17
C HIS A 302 -17.62 23.85 18.75
N THR A 303 -17.51 24.01 20.08
CA THR A 303 -17.52 25.31 20.73
C THR A 303 -16.13 25.96 20.78
N GLN A 304 -15.09 25.19 20.52
CA GLN A 304 -13.71 25.62 20.53
C GLN A 304 -13.03 25.33 19.17
N LEU A 305 -11.98 26.10 18.87
CA LEU A 305 -11.17 25.87 17.67
C LEU A 305 -10.25 24.67 17.91
N THR A 306 -10.78 23.45 17.70
CA THR A 306 -10.04 22.19 17.81
C THR A 306 -9.52 21.74 16.44
N GLY A 307 -8.50 20.87 16.42
CA GLY A 307 -7.95 20.34 15.17
C GLY A 307 -8.99 19.61 14.31
N PRO A 308 -9.80 18.67 14.84
CA PRO A 308 -10.87 18.03 14.09
C PRO A 308 -11.89 19.03 13.52
N TYR A 309 -12.27 20.05 14.29
CA TYR A 309 -13.21 21.07 13.84
C TYR A 309 -12.66 21.91 12.68
N ILE A 310 -11.37 22.24 12.70
CA ILE A 310 -10.71 22.94 11.58
C ILE A 310 -10.81 22.10 10.29
N ILE A 311 -10.53 20.80 10.39
CA ILE A 311 -10.57 19.89 9.25
C ILE A 311 -12.00 19.71 8.70
N GLU A 312 -12.99 19.60 9.60
CA GLU A 312 -14.40 19.57 9.22
C GLU A 312 -14.81 20.84 8.45
N LYS A 313 -14.42 22.00 8.98
CA LYS A 313 -14.69 23.29 8.29
C LYS A 313 -13.95 23.42 6.96
N LEU A 314 -12.74 22.89 6.86
CA LEU A 314 -12.04 22.84 5.57
C LEU A 314 -12.81 21.97 4.57
N TYR A 315 -13.28 20.80 5.00
CA TYR A 315 -14.09 19.92 4.17
C TYR A 315 -15.37 20.61 3.70
N GLU A 316 -16.12 21.24 4.61
CA GLU A 316 -17.34 21.99 4.29
C GLU A 316 -17.07 23.13 3.30
N LEU A 317 -16.06 23.96 3.55
CA LEU A 317 -15.72 25.11 2.71
C LEU A 317 -15.24 24.74 1.29
N THR A 318 -14.66 23.56 1.16
CA THR A 318 -14.18 23.06 -0.14
C THR A 318 -15.20 22.12 -0.79
N ASN A 319 -16.36 21.89 -0.18
CA ASN A 319 -17.33 20.87 -0.58
C ASN A 319 -16.69 19.49 -0.77
N GLY A 320 -15.65 19.19 0.03
CA GLY A 320 -14.88 17.97 -0.08
C GLY A 320 -13.98 17.85 -1.32
N ASP A 321 -13.88 18.87 -2.15
CA ASP A 321 -13.12 18.84 -3.43
C ASP A 321 -11.67 19.36 -3.28
N ALA A 322 -11.08 19.19 -2.10
CA ALA A 322 -9.70 19.59 -1.83
C ALA A 322 -8.75 18.40 -1.92
N ILE A 323 -7.61 18.61 -2.59
CA ILE A 323 -6.46 17.70 -2.48
C ILE A 323 -5.75 18.02 -1.17
N ILE A 324 -5.76 17.08 -0.23
CA ILE A 324 -5.17 17.27 1.08
C ILE A 324 -3.84 16.55 1.16
N SER A 325 -2.75 17.28 1.41
CA SER A 325 -1.44 16.76 1.75
C SER A 325 -1.11 17.08 3.20
N THR A 326 -0.67 16.08 3.94
CA THR A 326 -0.32 16.22 5.36
C THR A 326 1.12 15.76 5.60
N ASP A 327 1.75 16.32 6.64
CA ASP A 327 2.88 15.67 7.29
C ASP A 327 2.35 14.63 8.33
N VAL A 328 3.23 13.88 8.97
CA VAL A 328 2.88 12.87 9.97
C VAL A 328 2.69 13.53 11.34
N GLY A 329 1.49 13.35 11.92
CA GLY A 329 1.16 13.93 13.23
C GLY A 329 -0.32 13.84 13.56
N GLN A 330 -0.73 14.46 14.65
CA GLN A 330 -2.14 14.46 15.08
C GLN A 330 -3.09 15.02 14.00
N HIS A 331 -2.66 16.03 13.26
CA HIS A 331 -3.44 16.61 12.16
C HIS A 331 -3.78 15.58 11.07
N GLN A 332 -2.85 14.68 10.74
CA GLN A 332 -3.12 13.57 9.82
C GLN A 332 -4.15 12.60 10.40
N MET A 333 -4.02 12.28 11.70
CA MET A 333 -4.95 11.39 12.37
C MET A 333 -6.37 11.98 12.47
N TRP A 334 -6.50 13.29 12.51
CA TRP A 334 -7.82 13.97 12.44
C TRP A 334 -8.33 14.07 10.99
N ALA A 335 -7.45 14.32 10.03
CA ALA A 335 -7.83 14.39 8.62
C ALA A 335 -8.37 13.04 8.11
N ALA A 336 -7.75 11.94 8.50
CA ALA A 336 -8.10 10.62 8.02
C ALA A 336 -9.56 10.19 8.30
N PRO A 337 -10.16 10.39 9.49
CA PRO A 337 -11.57 10.07 9.73
C PRO A 337 -12.55 11.15 9.27
N VAL A 338 -12.18 12.43 9.20
CA VAL A 338 -13.07 13.53 8.88
C VAL A 338 -13.20 13.75 7.36
N SER A 339 -12.15 13.48 6.62
CA SER A 339 -12.11 13.62 5.17
C SER A 339 -12.63 12.35 4.47
N TYR A 340 -13.91 12.01 4.72
CA TYR A 340 -14.49 10.71 4.30
C TYR A 340 -14.54 10.46 2.81
N THR A 341 -14.70 11.48 1.98
CA THR A 341 -15.25 11.29 0.65
C THR A 341 -14.27 11.57 -0.47
N HIS A 342 -13.12 12.22 -0.21
CA HIS A 342 -12.27 12.76 -1.25
C HIS A 342 -10.77 12.47 -1.10
N LEU A 343 -10.37 11.65 -0.14
CA LEU A 343 -9.08 10.99 -0.24
C LEU A 343 -9.20 9.89 -1.30
N ARG A 344 -9.19 10.30 -2.58
CA ARG A 344 -9.02 9.31 -3.64
C ARG A 344 -7.67 8.64 -3.44
N ALA A 345 -7.60 7.38 -3.81
CA ALA A 345 -6.39 6.57 -3.73
C ALA A 345 -5.13 7.19 -4.34
N HIS A 346 -5.29 8.20 -5.18
CA HIS A 346 -4.24 8.95 -5.87
C HIS A 346 -3.87 10.28 -5.19
N GLU A 347 -4.56 10.67 -4.12
CA GLU A 347 -4.45 12.00 -3.51
C GLU A 347 -3.89 11.96 -2.07
N THR A 348 -3.69 10.78 -1.51
CA THR A 348 -2.97 10.62 -0.25
C THR A 348 -1.47 10.63 -0.51
N THR A 349 -0.88 11.78 -0.61
CA THR A 349 0.55 11.92 -0.45
C THR A 349 0.86 12.00 1.04
N LEU A 350 1.46 10.97 1.57
CA LEU A 350 2.13 11.01 2.86
C LEU A 350 3.49 11.66 2.72
#